data_57a3f83bc48fce773e7f0ff9adafb380
#
_entry.id   57a3f83bc48fce773e7f0ff9adafb380
#
_cell.length_a   1.000
_cell.length_b   1.000
_cell.length_c   1.000
_cell.angle_alpha   90.00
_cell.angle_beta   90.00
_cell.angle_gamma   90.00
#
_symmetry.space_group_name_H-M   'P 1'
#
loop_
_entity.id
_entity.type
_entity.pdbx_description
1 polymer ?
#
loop_
_entity_poly.entity_id
_entity_poly.type
_entity_poly.pdbx_seq_one_letter_code
_entity_poly.pdbx_strand_id
1 'polypeptide(L)'
;SSLEALSTGYMLIDGGTPTTVSYMSNTTPIPRGNNDIALCTAIAGEMLGLKLIYMDAGSGAEKPITEKMINIVRENIKIPLIIGGGINSVEKALASCKAGADIIVVGNAIEKNDLLITKLANAVHAC
;
A
#
# COMPACT_ATOMS: atom_id res chain seq x y z
N SER A 1 -15.66 13.00 21.16
CA SER A 1 -14.92 11.75 21.11
C SER A 1 -13.46 11.98 21.46
N SER A 2 -12.87 11.06 22.20
CA SER A 2 -11.44 11.07 22.51
C SER A 2 -10.58 10.40 21.42
N LEU A 3 -11.21 9.93 20.35
CA LEU A 3 -10.50 9.29 19.24
C LEU A 3 -9.82 10.33 18.35
N GLU A 4 -8.57 10.09 18.02
CA GLU A 4 -7.87 10.83 16.99
C GLU A 4 -8.08 10.15 15.65
N ALA A 5 -8.49 10.91 14.63
CA ALA A 5 -8.66 10.41 13.28
C ALA A 5 -7.62 11.06 12.36
N LEU A 6 -6.89 10.23 11.62
CA LEU A 6 -5.88 10.68 10.66
C LEU A 6 -6.46 10.59 9.24
N SER A 7 -6.60 11.75 8.60
CA SER A 7 -7.06 11.80 7.21
C SER A 7 -6.05 11.13 6.29
N THR A 8 -6.53 10.20 5.47
CA THR A 8 -5.67 9.36 4.63
C THR A 8 -6.06 9.47 3.17
N GLY A 9 -5.07 9.71 2.31
CA GLY A 9 -5.24 9.62 0.87
C GLY A 9 -5.18 8.17 0.42
N TYR A 10 -6.33 7.60 0.08
CA TYR A 10 -6.41 6.22 -0.39
C TYR A 10 -6.27 6.17 -1.90
N MET A 11 -5.29 5.39 -2.37
CA MET A 11 -4.99 5.23 -3.80
C MET A 11 -5.08 3.75 -4.17
N LEU A 12 -6.04 3.40 -5.02
CA LEU A 12 -6.17 2.05 -5.53
C LEU A 12 -5.26 1.85 -6.74
N ILE A 13 -4.35 0.89 -6.64
CA ILE A 13 -3.41 0.52 -7.69
C ILE A 13 -3.84 -0.83 -8.28
N ASP A 14 -3.68 -1.00 -9.59
CA ASP A 14 -4.02 -2.26 -10.24
C ASP A 14 -3.11 -3.39 -9.77
N GLY A 15 -3.70 -4.41 -9.16
CA GLY A 15 -3.01 -5.60 -8.65
C GLY A 15 -3.17 -6.83 -9.53
N GLY A 16 -3.66 -6.67 -10.75
CA GLY A 16 -3.81 -7.75 -11.74
C GLY A 16 -5.22 -8.34 -11.82
N THR A 17 -6.01 -8.25 -10.76
CA THR A 17 -7.40 -8.73 -10.74
C THR A 17 -8.33 -7.66 -10.20
N PRO A 18 -9.59 -7.59 -10.71
CA PRO A 18 -10.60 -6.71 -10.13
C PRO A 18 -10.81 -7.04 -8.65
N THR A 19 -10.94 -6.01 -7.83
CA THR A 19 -11.16 -6.15 -6.39
C THR A 19 -12.58 -5.71 -6.03
N THR A 20 -13.05 -6.13 -4.84
CA THR A 20 -14.35 -5.69 -4.32
C THR A 20 -14.43 -4.17 -4.24
N VAL A 21 -13.34 -3.50 -3.82
CA VAL A 21 -13.29 -2.04 -3.72
C VAL A 21 -13.52 -1.39 -5.08
N SER A 22 -12.82 -1.84 -6.13
CA SER A 22 -12.97 -1.27 -7.47
C SER A 22 -14.38 -1.53 -8.03
N TYR A 23 -14.92 -2.71 -7.80
CA TYR A 23 -16.26 -3.07 -8.24
C TYR A 23 -17.34 -2.23 -7.55
N MET A 24 -17.29 -2.16 -6.22
CA MET A 24 -18.32 -1.47 -5.42
C MET A 24 -18.26 0.06 -5.55
N SER A 25 -17.07 0.61 -5.68
CA SER A 25 -16.88 2.06 -5.81
C SER A 25 -16.95 2.56 -7.25
N ASN A 26 -17.01 1.66 -8.22
CA ASN A 26 -16.91 1.99 -9.64
C ASN A 26 -15.68 2.84 -9.97
N THR A 27 -14.58 2.54 -9.28
CA THR A 27 -13.31 3.26 -9.41
C THR A 27 -12.36 2.48 -10.31
N THR A 28 -11.76 3.17 -11.28
CA THR A 28 -10.71 2.59 -12.11
C THR A 28 -9.39 2.68 -11.36
N PRO A 29 -8.71 1.55 -11.09
CA PRO A 29 -7.40 1.57 -10.43
C PRO A 29 -6.35 2.31 -11.26
N ILE A 30 -5.36 2.90 -10.58
CA ILE A 30 -4.18 3.45 -11.26
C ILE A 30 -3.42 2.26 -11.86
N PRO A 31 -3.07 2.33 -13.17
CA PRO A 31 -2.31 1.24 -13.79
C PRO A 31 -1.01 0.94 -13.06
N ARG A 32 -0.68 -0.32 -12.91
CA ARG A 32 0.44 -0.80 -12.11
C ARG A 32 1.80 -0.21 -12.52
N GLY A 33 1.98 0.08 -13.80
CA GLY A 33 3.22 0.67 -14.32
C GLY A 33 3.19 2.19 -14.43
N ASN A 34 2.07 2.84 -14.09
CA ASN A 34 1.94 4.29 -14.26
C ASN A 34 2.40 5.04 -13.01
N ASN A 35 3.72 5.11 -12.85
CA ASN A 35 4.34 5.74 -11.69
C ASN A 35 4.07 7.24 -11.62
N ASP A 36 3.94 7.91 -12.77
CA ASP A 36 3.70 9.35 -12.81
C ASP A 36 2.33 9.73 -12.25
N ILE A 37 1.28 8.98 -12.61
CA ILE A 37 -0.07 9.22 -12.05
C ILE A 37 -0.06 8.96 -10.55
N ALA A 38 0.56 7.87 -10.10
CA ALA A 38 0.65 7.56 -8.68
C ALA A 38 1.39 8.67 -7.93
N LEU A 39 2.50 9.15 -8.45
CA LEU A 39 3.28 10.22 -7.86
C LEU A 39 2.47 11.52 -7.76
N CYS A 40 1.86 11.96 -8.86
CA CYS A 40 1.06 13.18 -8.87
C CYS A 40 -0.11 13.10 -7.90
N THR A 41 -0.78 11.94 -7.81
CA THR A 41 -1.89 11.72 -6.90
C THR A 41 -1.44 11.81 -5.44
N ALA A 42 -0.31 11.19 -5.10
CA ALA A 42 0.24 11.22 -3.75
C ALA A 42 0.65 12.65 -3.35
N ILE A 43 1.32 13.37 -4.23
CA ILE A 43 1.71 14.77 -3.99
C ILE A 43 0.47 15.65 -3.80
N ALA A 44 -0.55 15.47 -4.62
CA ALA A 44 -1.81 16.20 -4.48
C ALA A 44 -2.46 15.94 -3.12
N GLY A 45 -2.45 14.69 -2.66
CA GLY A 45 -2.95 14.32 -1.33
C GLY A 45 -2.19 15.02 -0.21
N GLU A 46 -0.88 15.06 -0.28
CA GLU A 46 -0.06 15.77 0.70
C GLU A 46 -0.34 17.28 0.68
N MET A 47 -0.45 17.87 -0.48
CA MET A 47 -0.77 19.30 -0.64
C MET A 47 -2.15 19.66 -0.09
N LEU A 48 -3.10 18.73 -0.14
CA LEU A 48 -4.44 18.90 0.43
C LEU A 48 -4.44 18.80 1.97
N GLY A 49 -3.32 18.47 2.58
CA GLY A 49 -3.19 18.35 4.03
C GLY A 49 -3.54 16.98 4.59
N LEU A 50 -3.64 15.96 3.74
CA LEU A 50 -3.81 14.59 4.23
C LEU A 50 -2.59 14.16 5.05
N LYS A 51 -2.81 13.35 6.08
CA LYS A 51 -1.79 12.97 7.05
C LYS A 51 -1.02 11.72 6.67
N LEU A 52 -1.63 10.87 5.86
CA LEU A 52 -1.08 9.59 5.40
C LEU A 52 -1.44 9.37 3.94
N ILE A 53 -0.61 8.61 3.24
CA ILE A 53 -0.96 8.06 1.91
C ILE A 53 -1.01 6.54 2.03
N TYR A 54 -2.09 5.94 1.55
CA TYR A 54 -2.25 4.50 1.49
C TYR A 54 -2.38 4.06 0.03
N MET A 55 -1.35 3.38 -0.46
CA MET A 55 -1.35 2.76 -1.79
C MET A 55 -1.74 1.29 -1.61
N ASP A 56 -2.86 0.88 -2.20
CA ASP A 56 -3.44 -0.45 -2.01
C ASP A 56 -3.65 -1.13 -3.36
N ALA A 57 -3.09 -2.31 -3.53
CA ALA A 57 -3.34 -3.14 -4.70
C ALA A 57 -4.65 -3.93 -4.59
N GLY A 58 -5.31 -3.84 -3.44
CA GLY A 58 -6.57 -4.52 -3.16
C GLY A 58 -6.39 -5.84 -2.45
N SER A 59 -7.43 -6.24 -1.72
CA SER A 59 -7.48 -7.51 -0.99
C SER A 59 -7.41 -8.67 -1.99
N GLY A 60 -6.50 -9.60 -1.77
CA GLY A 60 -6.32 -10.76 -2.64
C GLY A 60 -5.69 -10.46 -4.00
N ALA A 61 -5.05 -9.30 -4.16
CA ALA A 61 -4.36 -8.94 -5.39
C ALA A 61 -3.29 -9.99 -5.76
N GLU A 62 -3.17 -10.30 -7.04
CA GLU A 62 -2.15 -11.23 -7.54
C GLU A 62 -0.75 -10.66 -7.40
N LYS A 63 -0.62 -9.35 -7.61
CA LYS A 63 0.67 -8.65 -7.64
C LYS A 63 0.68 -7.51 -6.65
N PRO A 64 1.72 -7.40 -5.82
CA PRO A 64 1.89 -6.24 -4.96
C PRO A 64 2.26 -5.00 -5.79
N ILE A 65 2.18 -3.83 -5.18
CA ILE A 65 2.66 -2.59 -5.80
C ILE A 65 4.16 -2.73 -6.07
N THR A 66 4.62 -2.20 -7.21
CA THR A 66 6.02 -2.32 -7.60
C THR A 66 6.93 -1.53 -6.66
N GLU A 67 8.13 -2.05 -6.44
CA GLU A 67 9.15 -1.35 -5.66
C GLU A 67 9.47 0.02 -6.24
N LYS A 68 9.50 0.12 -7.57
CA LYS A 68 9.77 1.38 -8.27
C LYS A 68 8.72 2.43 -7.98
N MET A 69 7.44 2.06 -8.01
CA MET A 69 6.35 2.99 -7.68
C MET A 69 6.43 3.45 -6.21
N ILE A 70 6.66 2.52 -5.29
CA ILE A 70 6.81 2.83 -3.86
C ILE A 70 7.97 3.81 -3.67
N ASN A 71 9.11 3.54 -4.26
CA ASN A 71 10.30 4.37 -4.12
C ASN A 71 10.09 5.80 -4.66
N ILE A 72 9.50 5.91 -5.85
CA ILE A 72 9.23 7.22 -6.46
C ILE A 72 8.28 8.05 -5.57
N VAL A 73 7.24 7.44 -5.05
CA VAL A 73 6.31 8.13 -4.16
C VAL A 73 7.02 8.51 -2.86
N ARG A 74 7.75 7.56 -2.23
CA ARG A 74 8.45 7.81 -0.96
C ARG A 74 9.43 8.98 -1.06
N GLU A 75 10.18 9.06 -2.15
CA GLU A 75 11.17 10.13 -2.34
C GLU A 75 10.55 11.52 -2.49
N ASN A 76 9.28 11.60 -2.85
CA ASN A 76 8.63 12.87 -3.20
C ASN A 76 7.53 13.32 -2.24
N ILE A 77 7.22 12.56 -1.19
CA ILE A 77 6.30 12.96 -0.13
C ILE A 77 7.00 12.88 1.23
N LYS A 78 6.51 13.66 2.20
CA LYS A 78 7.06 13.69 3.56
C LYS A 78 6.20 12.96 4.58
N ILE A 79 4.92 12.77 4.27
CA ILE A 79 3.98 12.07 5.16
C ILE A 79 4.18 10.56 5.08
N PRO A 80 3.77 9.79 6.10
CA PRO A 80 3.94 8.34 6.09
C PRO A 80 3.22 7.67 4.92
N LEU A 81 3.84 6.61 4.39
CA LEU A 81 3.37 5.83 3.25
C LEU A 81 3.00 4.42 3.71
N ILE A 82 1.73 4.07 3.50
CA ILE A 82 1.17 2.75 3.80
C ILE A 82 1.07 1.98 2.49
N ILE A 83 1.52 0.73 2.49
CA ILE A 83 1.47 -0.16 1.32
C ILE A 83 0.71 -1.43 1.70
N GLY A 84 -0.24 -1.82 0.87
CA GLY A 84 -1.01 -3.05 1.06
C GLY A 84 -1.44 -3.70 -0.24
N GLY A 85 -1.96 -4.93 -0.11
CA GLY A 85 -2.44 -5.72 -1.23
C GLY A 85 -1.36 -6.58 -1.87
N GLY A 86 -1.66 -7.87 -2.06
CA GLY A 86 -0.76 -8.80 -2.74
C GLY A 86 0.48 -9.21 -1.97
N ILE A 87 0.59 -8.85 -0.70
CA ILE A 87 1.74 -9.21 0.15
C ILE A 87 1.42 -10.49 0.88
N ASN A 88 2.01 -11.60 0.45
CA ASN A 88 1.74 -12.93 0.97
C ASN A 88 3.02 -13.71 1.36
N SER A 89 4.16 -13.04 1.42
CA SER A 89 5.43 -13.65 1.80
C SER A 89 6.33 -12.63 2.48
N VAL A 90 7.31 -13.13 3.23
CA VAL A 90 8.33 -12.29 3.87
C VAL A 90 9.11 -11.50 2.83
N GLU A 91 9.45 -12.11 1.70
CA GLU A 91 10.20 -11.48 0.62
C GLU A 91 9.46 -10.28 0.05
N LYS A 92 8.15 -10.41 -0.19
CA LYS A 92 7.32 -9.31 -0.71
C LYS A 92 7.18 -8.18 0.31
N ALA A 93 7.02 -8.52 1.59
CA ALA A 93 6.96 -7.52 2.66
C ALA A 93 8.28 -6.75 2.77
N LEU A 94 9.40 -7.45 2.76
CA LEU A 94 10.74 -6.82 2.81
C LEU A 94 11.00 -5.96 1.58
N ALA A 95 10.61 -6.40 0.40
CA ALA A 95 10.76 -5.61 -0.82
C ALA A 95 10.03 -4.27 -0.72
N SER A 96 8.79 -4.29 -0.25
CA SER A 96 8.00 -3.07 -0.04
C SER A 96 8.60 -2.17 1.03
N CYS A 97 9.06 -2.75 2.12
CA CYS A 97 9.70 -2.03 3.22
C CYS A 97 10.99 -1.32 2.76
N LYS A 98 11.86 -2.05 2.07
CA LYS A 98 13.12 -1.50 1.54
C LYS A 98 12.90 -0.45 0.46
N ALA A 99 11.81 -0.56 -0.30
CA ALA A 99 11.45 0.44 -1.30
C ALA A 99 10.97 1.76 -0.69
N GLY A 100 10.58 1.76 0.60
CA GLY A 100 10.26 2.98 1.32
C GLY A 100 8.91 3.01 2.03
N ALA A 101 8.20 1.88 2.13
CA ALA A 101 6.97 1.82 2.90
C ALA A 101 7.25 2.02 4.39
N ASP A 102 6.46 2.86 5.05
CA ASP A 102 6.52 3.05 6.50
C ASP A 102 5.64 2.03 7.23
N ILE A 103 4.52 1.65 6.61
CA ILE A 103 3.56 0.69 7.16
C ILE A 103 3.22 -0.32 6.08
N ILE A 104 3.19 -1.60 6.45
CA ILE A 104 2.79 -2.70 5.57
C ILE A 104 1.47 -3.27 6.07
N VAL A 105 0.49 -3.41 5.18
CA VAL A 105 -0.81 -4.03 5.49
C VAL A 105 -0.86 -5.40 4.84
N VAL A 106 -1.11 -6.42 5.65
CA VAL A 106 -1.25 -7.81 5.22
C VAL A 106 -2.58 -8.36 5.75
N GLY A 107 -3.38 -8.93 4.88
CA GLY A 107 -4.69 -9.45 5.24
C GLY A 107 -4.84 -10.94 4.92
N ASN A 108 -5.25 -11.25 3.69
CA ASN A 108 -5.66 -12.61 3.29
C ASN A 108 -4.61 -13.71 3.57
N ALA A 109 -3.33 -13.40 3.46
CA ALA A 109 -2.28 -14.36 3.71
C ALA A 109 -2.25 -14.82 5.17
N ILE A 110 -2.53 -13.89 6.11
CA ILE A 110 -2.59 -14.18 7.54
C ILE A 110 -3.84 -14.98 7.88
N GLU A 111 -4.96 -14.68 7.24
CA GLU A 111 -6.21 -15.44 7.42
C GLU A 111 -6.05 -16.91 7.04
N LYS A 112 -5.21 -17.20 6.05
CA LYS A 112 -4.92 -18.58 5.60
C LYS A 112 -3.84 -19.26 6.44
N ASN A 113 -2.93 -18.49 7.03
CA ASN A 113 -1.81 -19.01 7.82
C ASN A 113 -1.42 -17.97 8.88
N ASP A 114 -1.98 -18.13 10.07
CA ASP A 114 -1.75 -17.21 11.19
C ASP A 114 -0.30 -17.24 11.73
N LEU A 115 0.44 -18.32 11.50
CA LEU A 115 1.87 -18.39 11.85
C LEU A 115 2.72 -17.43 11.03
N LEU A 116 2.22 -17.01 9.88
CA LEU A 116 2.92 -16.07 9.01
C LEU A 116 3.03 -14.68 9.64
N ILE A 117 2.11 -14.31 10.52
CA ILE A 117 2.09 -12.98 11.16
C ILE A 117 3.39 -12.69 11.92
N THR A 118 3.88 -13.67 12.68
CA THR A 118 5.12 -13.52 13.47
C THR A 118 6.33 -13.33 12.55
N LYS A 119 6.40 -14.12 11.48
CA LYS A 119 7.50 -14.03 10.52
C LYS A 119 7.52 -12.69 9.80
N LEU A 120 6.35 -12.23 9.37
CA LEU A 120 6.20 -10.94 8.70
C LEU A 120 6.54 -9.78 9.63
N ALA A 121 6.00 -9.79 10.85
CA ALA A 121 6.26 -8.75 11.83
C ALA A 121 7.75 -8.65 12.16
N ASN A 122 8.40 -9.78 12.43
CA ASN A 122 9.83 -9.79 12.72
C ASN A 122 10.67 -9.25 11.56
N ALA A 123 10.33 -9.64 10.33
CA ALA A 123 11.05 -9.19 9.14
C ALA A 123 10.88 -7.67 8.91
N VAL A 124 9.66 -7.17 8.99
CA VAL A 124 9.35 -5.75 8.77
C VAL A 124 9.93 -4.87 9.87
N HIS A 125 9.83 -5.29 11.13
CA HIS A 125 10.35 -4.51 12.26
C HIS A 125 11.88 -4.45 12.27
N ALA A 126 12.56 -5.38 11.60
CA ALA A 126 14.02 -5.38 11.47
C ALA A 126 14.50 -4.65 10.20
N CYS A 127 13.58 -4.22 9.35
CA CYS A 127 13.89 -3.58 8.08
C CYS A 127 14.48 -2.15 8.22
#